data_e82c71bd9f31677cd3e3da08c1137889
#
_entry.id   e82c71bd9f31677cd3e3da08c1137889
#
_cell.length_a   1.000
_cell.length_b   1.000
_cell.length_c   1.000
_cell.angle_alpha   90.00
_cell.angle_beta   90.00
_cell.angle_gamma   90.00
#
_symmetry.space_group_name_H-M   'P 1'
#
loop_
_entity.id
_entity.type
_entity.pdbx_description
1 polymer ?
#
loop_
_entity_poly.entity_id
_entity_poly.type
_entity_poly.pdbx_seq_one_letter_code
_entity_poly.pdbx_strand_id
1 'polypeptide(L)'
;YDNTLKQNCYRLLRLVNNLVDMTKIDSGYMKLIFINCEIVSLVEDITLSIIPYVESKNINIVFDTYIEELEIRCDPESMERVILNLLSNAIKFTNNDGNISVIVEADDKYVFIRVKDDGIGISKDIREDIFNRFVQEDKSLNRKNEGSGIGLALVKSLVELHDGEVYLEDVSEGSEFVVKLPNIKINEEVNNHNRVMDVESKPLVQKINIEFSDIYELY
;
A
#
# COMPACT_ATOMS: atom_id res chain seq x y z
N TYR A 1 -20.98 -10.75 -17.72
CA TYR A 1 -21.11 -9.34 -18.13
C TYR A 1 -21.15 -8.39 -16.94
N ASP A 2 -21.85 -8.74 -15.87
CA ASP A 2 -22.04 -7.84 -14.70
C ASP A 2 -20.73 -7.68 -13.88
N ASN A 3 -20.00 -8.76 -13.65
CA ASN A 3 -18.73 -8.71 -12.93
C ASN A 3 -17.64 -7.91 -13.67
N THR A 4 -17.53 -8.08 -14.98
CA THR A 4 -16.56 -7.34 -15.80
C THR A 4 -16.87 -5.84 -15.81
N LEU A 5 -18.14 -5.47 -15.86
CA LEU A 5 -18.56 -4.07 -15.80
C LEU A 5 -18.21 -3.46 -14.44
N LYS A 6 -18.53 -4.16 -13.36
CA LYS A 6 -18.23 -3.75 -11.98
C LYS A 6 -16.75 -3.56 -11.76
N GLN A 7 -15.93 -4.52 -12.22
CA GLN A 7 -14.48 -4.43 -12.15
C GLN A 7 -13.93 -3.21 -12.89
N ASN A 8 -14.39 -2.96 -14.13
CA ASN A 8 -13.97 -1.79 -14.89
C ASN A 8 -14.39 -0.46 -14.20
N CYS A 9 -15.55 -0.42 -13.56
CA CYS A 9 -15.95 0.73 -12.75
C CYS A 9 -15.00 0.96 -11.56
N TYR A 10 -14.60 -0.08 -10.85
CA TYR A 10 -13.63 0.05 -9.76
C TYR A 10 -12.25 0.48 -10.25
N ARG A 11 -11.78 -0.02 -11.41
CA ARG A 11 -10.53 0.44 -12.04
C ARG A 11 -10.57 1.93 -12.36
N LEU A 12 -11.68 2.40 -12.95
CA LEU A 12 -11.89 3.82 -13.23
C LEU A 12 -11.90 4.65 -11.94
N LEU A 13 -12.59 4.19 -10.91
CA LEU A 13 -12.61 4.86 -9.59
C LEU A 13 -11.21 4.94 -8.99
N ARG A 14 -10.42 3.87 -9.07
CA ARG A 14 -9.03 3.86 -8.61
C ARG A 14 -8.18 4.90 -9.35
N LEU A 15 -8.26 4.93 -10.66
CA LEU A 15 -7.52 5.90 -11.48
C LEU A 15 -7.89 7.34 -11.13
N VAL A 16 -9.19 7.63 -11.04
CA VAL A 16 -9.69 8.97 -10.70
C VAL A 16 -9.25 9.38 -9.29
N ASN A 17 -9.41 8.49 -8.30
CA ASN A 17 -8.99 8.75 -6.92
C ASN A 17 -7.49 9.04 -6.85
N ASN A 18 -6.66 8.21 -7.48
CA ASN A 18 -5.22 8.40 -7.49
C ASN A 18 -4.82 9.72 -8.16
N LEU A 19 -5.46 10.08 -9.28
CA LEU A 19 -5.20 11.35 -9.96
C LEU A 19 -5.61 12.56 -9.11
N VAL A 20 -6.78 12.49 -8.46
CA VAL A 20 -7.27 13.56 -7.57
C VAL A 20 -6.31 13.74 -6.40
N ASP A 21 -5.85 12.65 -5.77
CA ASP A 21 -4.95 12.75 -4.62
C ASP A 21 -3.56 13.24 -5.02
N MET A 22 -3.02 12.78 -6.16
CA MET A 22 -1.78 13.35 -6.70
C MET A 22 -1.91 14.84 -6.97
N THR A 23 -3.04 15.29 -7.52
CA THR A 23 -3.30 16.72 -7.76
C THR A 23 -3.37 17.51 -6.46
N LYS A 24 -4.00 16.95 -5.41
CA LYS A 24 -4.04 17.57 -4.08
C LYS A 24 -2.65 17.67 -3.45
N ILE A 25 -1.83 16.63 -3.60
CA ILE A 25 -0.44 16.62 -3.11
C ILE A 25 0.38 17.68 -3.83
N ASP A 26 0.36 17.70 -5.16
CA ASP A 26 1.12 18.67 -5.98
C ASP A 26 0.77 20.12 -5.69
N SER A 27 -0.51 20.37 -5.42
CA SER A 27 -1.00 21.71 -5.10
C SER A 27 -0.86 22.10 -3.63
N GLY A 28 -0.35 21.20 -2.77
CA GLY A 28 -0.23 21.41 -1.33
C GLY A 28 -1.55 21.43 -0.57
N TYR A 29 -2.64 20.98 -1.20
CA TYR A 29 -3.97 20.90 -0.57
C TYR A 29 -4.23 19.58 0.17
N MET A 30 -3.33 18.59 0.05
CA MET A 30 -3.47 17.34 0.80
C MET A 30 -3.23 17.62 2.29
N LYS A 31 -4.23 17.37 3.10
CA LYS A 31 -4.13 17.51 4.56
C LYS A 31 -4.20 16.14 5.19
N LEU A 32 -3.16 15.77 5.93
CA LEU A 32 -3.13 14.56 6.74
C LEU A 32 -3.72 14.83 8.13
N ILE A 33 -4.47 13.86 8.64
CA ILE A 33 -5.01 13.90 10.00
C ILE A 33 -4.15 12.99 10.86
N PHE A 34 -3.10 13.56 11.43
CA PHE A 34 -2.20 12.82 12.30
C PHE A 34 -2.81 12.51 13.64
N ILE A 35 -2.75 11.24 14.02
CA ILE A 35 -3.09 10.73 15.36
C ILE A 35 -1.98 9.82 15.86
N ASN A 36 -1.98 9.48 17.14
CA ASN A 36 -1.20 8.34 17.65
C ASN A 36 -1.97 7.08 17.26
N CYS A 37 -1.44 6.35 16.30
CA CYS A 37 -2.03 5.16 15.72
C CYS A 37 -1.21 3.93 16.11
N GLU A 38 -1.89 2.88 16.52
CA GLU A 38 -1.25 1.58 16.75
C GLU A 38 -0.95 0.95 15.39
N ILE A 39 0.33 1.10 14.94
CA ILE A 39 0.74 0.78 13.57
C ILE A 39 0.80 -0.73 13.33
N VAL A 40 1.12 -1.53 14.33
CA VAL A 40 1.21 -3.00 14.21
C VAL A 40 -0.16 -3.56 13.90
N SER A 41 -1.17 -3.25 14.72
CA SER A 41 -2.55 -3.68 14.51
C SER A 41 -3.12 -3.17 13.18
N LEU A 42 -2.82 -1.91 12.80
CA LEU A 42 -3.28 -1.38 11.52
C LEU A 42 -2.76 -2.21 10.33
N VAL A 43 -1.46 -2.53 10.32
CA VAL A 43 -0.84 -3.30 9.22
C VAL A 43 -1.33 -4.75 9.24
N GLU A 44 -1.48 -5.35 10.42
CA GLU A 44 -2.01 -6.70 10.60
C GLU A 44 -3.45 -6.80 10.07
N ASP A 45 -4.34 -5.93 10.52
CA ASP A 45 -5.75 -5.92 10.11
C ASP A 45 -5.90 -5.80 8.58
N ILE A 46 -5.13 -4.91 7.96
CA ILE A 46 -5.12 -4.76 6.50
C ILE A 46 -4.62 -6.05 5.84
N THR A 47 -3.53 -6.62 6.33
CA THR A 47 -2.93 -7.83 5.78
C THR A 47 -3.88 -9.02 5.87
N LEU A 48 -4.53 -9.21 7.02
CA LEU A 48 -5.49 -10.29 7.21
C LEU A 48 -6.76 -10.11 6.37
N SER A 49 -7.19 -8.86 6.15
CA SER A 49 -8.39 -8.55 5.39
C SER A 49 -8.32 -8.93 3.91
N ILE A 50 -7.12 -9.09 3.35
CA ILE A 50 -6.94 -9.43 1.94
C ILE A 50 -6.84 -10.93 1.67
N ILE A 51 -6.73 -11.79 2.70
CA ILE A 51 -6.62 -13.25 2.55
C ILE A 51 -7.70 -13.83 1.62
N PRO A 52 -9.01 -13.48 1.78
CA PRO A 52 -10.06 -14.02 0.90
C PRO A 52 -9.86 -13.68 -0.60
N TYR A 53 -9.13 -12.61 -0.89
CA TYR A 53 -8.91 -12.17 -2.28
C TYR A 53 -7.78 -12.93 -2.98
N VAL A 54 -6.92 -13.61 -2.24
CA VAL A 54 -5.78 -14.36 -2.79
C VAL A 54 -5.99 -15.86 -2.82
N GLU A 55 -7.09 -16.36 -2.26
CA GLU A 55 -7.44 -17.78 -2.25
C GLU A 55 -7.51 -18.37 -3.67
N SER A 56 -8.01 -17.61 -4.66
CA SER A 56 -8.10 -18.05 -6.05
C SER A 56 -6.73 -18.27 -6.70
N LYS A 57 -5.70 -17.59 -6.24
CA LYS A 57 -4.31 -17.75 -6.68
C LYS A 57 -3.51 -18.71 -5.82
N ASN A 58 -4.09 -19.20 -4.73
CA ASN A 58 -3.42 -20.03 -3.72
C ASN A 58 -2.13 -19.37 -3.19
N ILE A 59 -2.09 -18.02 -3.13
CA ILE A 59 -0.96 -17.28 -2.59
C ILE A 59 -1.01 -17.37 -1.06
N ASN A 60 0.12 -17.73 -0.46
CA ASN A 60 0.29 -17.73 0.98
C ASN A 60 0.70 -16.32 1.46
N ILE A 61 -0.06 -15.73 2.39
CA ILE A 61 0.26 -14.45 3.00
C ILE A 61 0.54 -14.66 4.47
N VAL A 62 1.68 -14.12 4.94
CA VAL A 62 2.09 -14.18 6.33
C VAL A 62 2.32 -12.75 6.82
N PHE A 63 1.72 -12.42 7.97
CA PHE A 63 2.07 -11.26 8.77
C PHE A 63 2.96 -11.70 9.93
N ASP A 64 4.04 -10.96 10.17
CA ASP A 64 4.94 -11.21 11.30
C ASP A 64 5.41 -9.87 11.88
N THR A 65 5.77 -9.86 13.15
CA THR A 65 6.25 -8.66 13.84
C THR A 65 7.22 -9.01 14.97
N TYR A 66 8.21 -8.15 15.18
CA TYR A 66 9.13 -8.23 16.30
C TYR A 66 8.67 -7.38 17.50
N ILE A 67 7.51 -6.71 17.38
CA ILE A 67 6.98 -5.76 18.36
C ILE A 67 5.49 -6.02 18.51
N GLU A 68 5.01 -6.24 19.72
CA GLU A 68 3.60 -6.55 19.96
C GLU A 68 2.68 -5.33 19.78
N GLU A 69 3.10 -4.17 20.26
CA GLU A 69 2.33 -2.91 20.22
C GLU A 69 3.27 -1.73 19.99
N LEU A 70 2.91 -0.85 19.05
CA LEU A 70 3.65 0.38 18.79
C LEU A 70 2.75 1.49 18.25
N GLU A 71 2.59 2.54 19.06
CA GLU A 71 1.91 3.75 18.59
C GLU A 71 2.90 4.73 17.97
N ILE A 72 2.59 5.20 16.77
CA ILE A 72 3.32 6.27 16.11
C ILE A 72 2.38 7.36 15.59
N ARG A 73 2.92 8.55 15.34
CA ARG A 73 2.21 9.62 14.66
C ARG A 73 1.99 9.27 13.18
N CYS A 74 0.79 8.94 12.79
CA CYS A 74 0.45 8.75 11.38
C CYS A 74 -1.01 9.13 11.08
N ASP A 75 -1.33 9.27 9.80
CA ASP A 75 -2.69 9.34 9.27
C ASP A 75 -3.10 7.91 8.85
N PRO A 76 -4.03 7.26 9.58
CA PRO A 76 -4.36 5.85 9.33
C PRO A 76 -4.96 5.61 7.94
N GLU A 77 -5.72 6.58 7.40
CA GLU A 77 -6.34 6.43 6.07
C GLU A 77 -5.29 6.45 4.97
N SER A 78 -4.30 7.32 5.09
CA SER A 78 -3.16 7.36 4.16
C SER A 78 -2.28 6.13 4.28
N MET A 79 -2.02 5.63 5.50
CA MET A 79 -1.25 4.40 5.70
C MET A 79 -1.99 3.18 5.15
N GLU A 80 -3.30 3.07 5.36
CA GLU A 80 -4.12 2.03 4.75
C GLU A 80 -3.94 2.01 3.22
N ARG A 81 -3.97 3.17 2.57
CA ARG A 81 -3.74 3.27 1.12
C ARG A 81 -2.34 2.85 0.71
N VAL A 82 -1.32 3.24 1.47
CA VAL A 82 0.07 2.83 1.24
C VAL A 82 0.16 1.30 1.26
N ILE A 83 -0.32 0.66 2.33
CA ILE A 83 -0.24 -0.79 2.51
C ILE A 83 -1.05 -1.53 1.44
N LEU A 84 -2.28 -1.11 1.16
CA LEU A 84 -3.12 -1.73 0.11
C LEU A 84 -2.48 -1.63 -1.28
N ASN A 85 -1.82 -0.50 -1.63
CA ASN A 85 -1.11 -0.38 -2.90
C ASN A 85 0.09 -1.34 -2.99
N LEU A 86 0.88 -1.46 -1.93
CA LEU A 86 2.01 -2.40 -1.90
C LEU A 86 1.54 -3.85 -1.98
N LEU A 87 0.50 -4.22 -1.22
CA LEU A 87 -0.09 -5.56 -1.25
C LEU A 87 -0.73 -5.88 -2.61
N SER A 88 -1.43 -4.92 -3.23
CA SER A 88 -1.97 -5.08 -4.57
C SER A 88 -0.88 -5.38 -5.60
N ASN A 89 0.26 -4.68 -5.52
CA ASN A 89 1.41 -4.96 -6.37
C ASN A 89 2.00 -6.34 -6.10
N ALA A 90 2.22 -6.70 -4.84
CA ALA A 90 2.73 -8.01 -4.46
C ALA A 90 1.84 -9.14 -5.02
N ILE A 91 0.52 -9.09 -4.81
CA ILE A 91 -0.44 -10.10 -5.33
C ILE A 91 -0.44 -10.14 -6.86
N LYS A 92 -0.33 -8.99 -7.51
CA LYS A 92 -0.34 -8.88 -8.97
C LYS A 92 0.87 -9.56 -9.61
N PHE A 93 2.03 -9.44 -9.00
CA PHE A 93 3.30 -9.90 -9.56
C PHE A 93 3.80 -11.22 -8.98
N THR A 94 3.17 -11.72 -7.92
CA THR A 94 3.40 -13.07 -7.39
C THR A 94 2.71 -14.10 -8.28
N ASN A 95 3.40 -15.22 -8.54
CA ASN A 95 2.83 -16.35 -9.25
C ASN A 95 1.80 -17.10 -8.39
N ASN A 96 1.00 -17.97 -9.02
CA ASN A 96 0.16 -18.91 -8.28
C ASN A 96 1.04 -19.78 -7.38
N ASP A 97 0.52 -20.14 -6.21
CA ASP A 97 1.23 -20.88 -5.16
C ASP A 97 2.45 -20.17 -4.57
N GLY A 98 2.59 -18.83 -4.82
CA GLY A 98 3.68 -18.01 -4.30
C GLY A 98 3.44 -17.53 -2.88
N ASN A 99 4.40 -16.76 -2.36
CA ASN A 99 4.40 -16.28 -0.98
C ASN A 99 4.56 -14.76 -0.91
N ILE A 100 3.78 -14.17 0.00
CA ILE A 100 3.90 -12.76 0.37
C ILE A 100 4.12 -12.69 1.88
N SER A 101 5.09 -11.92 2.34
CA SER A 101 5.29 -11.65 3.76
C SER A 101 5.20 -10.16 4.05
N VAL A 102 4.53 -9.83 5.14
CA VAL A 102 4.46 -8.46 5.68
C VAL A 102 5.07 -8.48 7.05
N ILE A 103 6.10 -7.66 7.25
CA ILE A 103 6.84 -7.63 8.52
C ILE A 103 6.85 -6.20 9.06
N VAL A 104 6.55 -6.05 10.35
CA VAL A 104 6.70 -4.78 11.07
C VAL A 104 7.82 -4.91 12.09
N GLU A 105 8.79 -4.01 11.99
CA GLU A 105 9.92 -3.91 12.93
C GLU A 105 10.21 -2.45 13.25
N ALA A 106 10.88 -2.17 14.38
CA ALA A 106 11.30 -0.81 14.72
C ALA A 106 12.61 -0.80 15.49
N ASP A 107 13.28 0.33 15.37
CA ASP A 107 14.35 0.75 16.27
C ASP A 107 13.92 2.00 17.07
N ASP A 108 14.86 2.60 17.79
CA ASP A 108 14.58 3.80 18.62
C ASP A 108 14.12 5.01 17.80
N LYS A 109 14.40 5.05 16.49
CA LYS A 109 14.18 6.20 15.63
C LYS A 109 13.13 5.99 14.55
N TYR A 110 12.99 4.75 14.07
CA TYR A 110 12.19 4.44 12.90
C TYR A 110 11.38 3.17 13.08
N VAL A 111 10.25 3.12 12.38
CA VAL A 111 9.44 1.93 12.15
C VAL A 111 9.61 1.54 10.70
N PHE A 112 9.75 0.26 10.42
CA PHE A 112 9.87 -0.31 9.08
C PHE A 112 8.71 -1.27 8.83
N ILE A 113 8.00 -1.04 7.74
CA ILE A 113 6.97 -1.95 7.25
C ILE A 113 7.50 -2.53 5.95
N ARG A 114 7.75 -3.85 5.94
CA ARG A 114 8.30 -4.57 4.80
C ARG A 114 7.20 -5.38 4.14
N VAL A 115 7.04 -5.22 2.83
CA VAL A 115 6.16 -6.05 2.01
C VAL A 115 7.03 -6.76 0.99
N LYS A 116 7.19 -8.07 1.15
CA LYS A 116 8.03 -8.92 0.32
C LYS A 116 7.18 -9.94 -0.42
N ASP A 117 7.49 -10.13 -1.70
CA ASP A 117 6.94 -11.18 -2.54
C ASP A 117 8.05 -12.04 -3.17
N ASP A 118 7.73 -13.26 -3.55
CA ASP A 118 8.59 -14.19 -4.31
C ASP A 118 8.24 -14.21 -5.82
N GLY A 119 7.66 -13.12 -6.31
CA GLY A 119 7.21 -12.98 -7.69
C GLY A 119 8.32 -12.75 -8.70
N ILE A 120 7.93 -12.15 -9.84
CA ILE A 120 8.84 -11.94 -10.99
C ILE A 120 9.97 -10.95 -10.73
N GLY A 121 9.92 -10.21 -9.61
CA GLY A 121 10.88 -9.17 -9.27
C GLY A 121 10.78 -7.93 -10.16
N ILE A 122 11.72 -7.01 -9.97
CA ILE A 122 11.82 -5.74 -10.71
C ILE A 122 13.19 -5.66 -11.38
N SER A 123 13.21 -5.37 -12.69
CA SER A 123 14.45 -5.28 -13.44
C SER A 123 15.33 -4.13 -12.92
N LYS A 124 16.65 -4.29 -12.98
CA LYS A 124 17.61 -3.29 -12.48
C LYS A 124 17.46 -1.94 -13.16
N ASP A 125 17.08 -1.96 -14.44
CA ASP A 125 17.00 -0.75 -15.27
C ASP A 125 15.92 0.24 -14.85
N ILE A 126 14.86 -0.24 -14.16
CA ILE A 126 13.74 0.59 -13.74
C ILE A 126 13.64 0.78 -12.21
N ARG A 127 14.52 0.13 -11.42
CA ARG A 127 14.45 0.16 -9.94
C ARG A 127 14.49 1.57 -9.35
N GLU A 128 15.30 2.45 -9.94
CA GLU A 128 15.42 3.84 -9.50
C GLU A 128 14.18 4.67 -9.86
N ASP A 129 13.49 4.28 -10.93
CA ASP A 129 12.37 5.03 -11.50
C ASP A 129 10.99 4.50 -11.12
N ILE A 130 10.88 3.34 -10.45
CA ILE A 130 9.58 2.71 -10.16
C ILE A 130 8.63 3.57 -9.32
N PHE A 131 9.15 4.52 -8.57
CA PHE A 131 8.37 5.49 -7.80
C PHE A 131 8.03 6.75 -8.59
N ASN A 132 8.52 6.89 -9.84
CA ASN A 132 8.14 7.97 -10.72
C ASN A 132 6.77 7.69 -11.36
N ARG A 133 6.06 8.76 -11.72
CA ARG A 133 4.72 8.64 -12.32
C ARG A 133 4.81 8.02 -13.69
N PHE A 134 3.83 7.14 -14.00
CA PHE A 134 3.67 6.50 -15.30
C PHE A 134 4.81 5.55 -15.71
N VAL A 135 5.69 5.21 -14.76
CA VAL A 135 6.72 4.20 -15.00
C VAL A 135 6.08 2.82 -14.90
N GLN A 136 6.33 2.01 -15.91
CA GLN A 136 5.92 0.61 -16.01
C GLN A 136 7.02 -0.18 -16.70
N GLU A 137 7.19 -1.43 -16.33
CA GLU A 137 8.09 -2.32 -17.05
C GLU A 137 7.44 -2.75 -18.37
N ASP A 138 8.06 -2.35 -19.51
CA ASP A 138 7.63 -2.71 -20.87
C ASP A 138 7.83 -4.22 -21.12
N LYS A 139 6.98 -5.07 -20.55
CA LYS A 139 6.86 -6.47 -20.98
C LYS A 139 5.73 -6.57 -22.00
N SER A 140 6.05 -6.25 -23.24
CA SER A 140 5.15 -6.13 -24.42
C SER A 140 4.34 -7.39 -24.80
N LEU A 141 4.34 -8.45 -24.00
CA LEU A 141 3.70 -9.72 -24.32
C LEU A 141 2.60 -10.17 -23.34
N ASN A 142 2.44 -9.53 -22.18
CA ASN A 142 1.38 -9.92 -21.23
C ASN A 142 0.49 -8.73 -20.85
N ARG A 143 -0.54 -8.45 -21.64
CA ARG A 143 -1.61 -7.48 -21.36
C ARG A 143 -2.37 -7.71 -20.05
N LYS A 144 -2.11 -8.80 -19.34
CA LYS A 144 -2.81 -9.17 -18.09
C LYS A 144 -2.38 -8.36 -16.87
N ASN A 145 -1.24 -7.64 -16.93
CA ASN A 145 -0.65 -6.95 -15.77
C ASN A 145 -0.53 -5.44 -15.95
N GLU A 146 -1.42 -4.82 -16.74
CA GLU A 146 -1.44 -3.36 -16.91
C GLU A 146 -1.84 -2.66 -15.61
N GLY A 147 -0.97 -1.78 -15.10
CA GLY A 147 -1.26 -0.85 -14.02
C GLY A 147 -1.31 0.58 -14.54
N SER A 148 -1.68 1.56 -13.72
CA SER A 148 -1.67 2.98 -14.11
C SER A 148 -0.28 3.62 -14.06
N GLY A 149 0.68 2.99 -13.40
CA GLY A 149 1.98 3.60 -13.08
C GLY A 149 1.90 4.76 -12.07
N ILE A 150 0.75 4.91 -11.38
CA ILE A 150 0.53 6.00 -10.42
C ILE A 150 0.63 5.50 -8.97
N GLY A 151 0.36 4.21 -8.74
CA GLY A 151 0.24 3.65 -7.38
C GLY A 151 1.49 3.84 -6.53
N LEU A 152 2.67 3.46 -7.04
CA LEU A 152 3.93 3.60 -6.30
C LEU A 152 4.36 5.08 -6.13
N ALA A 153 4.07 5.94 -7.10
CA ALA A 153 4.29 7.37 -6.97
C ALA A 153 3.42 7.98 -5.85
N LEU A 154 2.17 7.53 -5.74
CA LEU A 154 1.28 7.92 -4.65
C LEU A 154 1.79 7.41 -3.30
N VAL A 155 2.22 6.13 -3.22
CA VAL A 155 2.86 5.56 -2.02
C VAL A 155 4.02 6.44 -1.56
N LYS A 156 4.94 6.78 -2.47
CA LYS A 156 6.08 7.64 -2.15
C LYS A 156 5.63 8.99 -1.60
N SER A 157 4.72 9.66 -2.27
CA SER A 157 4.23 10.97 -1.85
C SER A 157 3.54 10.93 -0.48
N LEU A 158 2.71 9.90 -0.20
CA LEU A 158 2.04 9.75 1.09
C LEU A 158 3.04 9.46 2.21
N VAL A 159 4.05 8.63 1.96
CA VAL A 159 5.12 8.33 2.93
C VAL A 159 5.98 9.57 3.20
N GLU A 160 6.35 10.33 2.18
CA GLU A 160 7.09 11.60 2.33
C GLU A 160 6.29 12.63 3.14
N LEU A 161 4.96 12.71 2.99
CA LEU A 161 4.09 13.55 3.82
C LEU A 161 4.05 13.12 5.30
N HIS A 162 4.48 11.89 5.62
CA HIS A 162 4.67 11.39 6.98
C HIS A 162 6.11 11.59 7.49
N ASP A 163 6.93 12.37 6.79
CA ASP A 163 8.37 12.53 7.06
C ASP A 163 9.14 11.19 6.96
N GLY A 164 8.61 10.26 6.17
CA GLY A 164 9.15 8.93 5.95
C GLY A 164 9.86 8.77 4.61
N GLU A 165 10.29 7.55 4.35
CA GLU A 165 10.96 7.13 3.13
C GLU A 165 10.40 5.79 2.66
N VAL A 166 10.25 5.58 1.35
CA VAL A 166 9.95 4.27 0.77
C VAL A 166 11.00 3.91 -0.25
N TYR A 167 11.46 2.67 -0.20
CA TYR A 167 12.49 2.17 -1.11
C TYR A 167 12.30 0.69 -1.41
N LEU A 168 13.01 0.23 -2.46
CA LEU A 168 13.10 -1.18 -2.83
C LEU A 168 14.40 -1.75 -2.27
N GLU A 169 14.30 -2.83 -1.49
CA GLU A 169 15.46 -3.57 -1.00
C GLU A 169 16.07 -4.42 -2.13
N ASP A 170 17.38 -4.64 -2.09
CA ASP A 170 18.04 -5.52 -3.04
C ASP A 170 17.96 -6.98 -2.57
N VAL A 171 17.03 -7.71 -3.14
CA VAL A 171 16.77 -9.12 -2.83
C VAL A 171 17.14 -10.01 -4.03
N SER A 172 17.46 -11.27 -3.74
CA SER A 172 17.87 -12.24 -4.77
C SER A 172 16.70 -12.76 -5.61
N GLU A 173 15.46 -12.71 -5.06
CA GLU A 173 14.25 -13.22 -5.69
C GLU A 173 13.07 -12.36 -5.29
N GLY A 174 12.13 -12.11 -6.23
CA GLY A 174 10.95 -11.30 -6.01
C GLY A 174 11.22 -9.82 -5.82
N SER A 175 10.40 -9.17 -5.01
CA SER A 175 10.55 -7.76 -4.62
C SER A 175 10.33 -7.58 -3.13
N GLU A 176 11.00 -6.60 -2.54
CA GLU A 176 10.79 -6.22 -1.15
C GLU A 176 10.71 -4.69 -1.05
N PHE A 177 9.50 -4.17 -0.83
CA PHE A 177 9.28 -2.76 -0.56
C PHE A 177 9.35 -2.48 0.93
N VAL A 178 10.09 -1.43 1.30
CA VAL A 178 10.25 -1.00 2.68
C VAL A 178 9.70 0.41 2.85
N VAL A 179 8.73 0.56 3.73
CA VAL A 179 8.23 1.85 4.22
C VAL A 179 8.89 2.14 5.55
N LYS A 180 9.63 3.24 5.64
CA LYS A 180 10.32 3.70 6.84
C LYS A 180 9.66 4.96 7.35
N LEU A 181 9.16 4.93 8.57
CA LEU A 181 8.46 6.05 9.22
C LEU A 181 9.18 6.47 10.50
N PRO A 182 9.11 7.76 10.89
CA PRO A 182 9.64 8.19 12.18
C PRO A 182 8.90 7.52 13.35
N ASN A 183 9.65 6.96 14.30
CA ASN A 183 9.11 6.42 15.54
C ASN A 183 8.87 7.55 16.55
N ILE A 184 7.87 8.38 16.32
CA ILE A 184 7.51 9.52 17.15
C ILE A 184 6.02 9.51 17.46
N LYS A 185 5.65 10.12 18.59
CA LYS A 185 4.25 10.31 19.02
C LYS A 185 3.88 11.78 19.06
N ILE A 186 2.60 12.07 18.91
CA ILE A 186 2.03 13.40 19.18
C ILE A 186 1.82 13.52 20.70
N ASN A 187 2.16 14.66 21.29
CA ASN A 187 1.87 14.94 22.70
C ASN A 187 0.35 14.93 22.94
N GLU A 188 -0.09 14.34 24.06
CA GLU A 188 -1.51 14.10 24.37
C GLU A 188 -2.37 15.39 24.38
N GLU A 189 -1.80 16.54 24.69
CA GLU A 189 -2.49 17.84 24.70
C GLU A 189 -3.02 18.23 23.29
N VAL A 190 -2.37 17.80 22.24
CA VAL A 190 -2.74 18.09 20.83
C VAL A 190 -3.75 17.05 20.29
N ASN A 191 -3.73 15.84 20.83
CA ASN A 191 -4.50 14.71 20.33
C ASN A 191 -6.03 14.86 20.58
N ASN A 192 -6.44 15.59 21.63
CA ASN A 192 -7.84 15.78 21.96
C ASN A 192 -8.61 16.68 20.97
N HIS A 193 -7.92 17.49 20.15
CA HIS A 193 -8.56 18.35 19.15
C HIS A 193 -8.86 17.62 17.82
N ASN A 194 -8.16 16.55 17.53
CA ASN A 194 -8.28 15.82 16.26
C ASN A 194 -9.28 14.65 16.31
N ARG A 195 -9.74 14.25 17.50
CA ARG A 195 -10.70 13.14 17.69
C ARG A 195 -12.15 13.42 17.27
N VAL A 196 -12.48 14.61 16.78
CA VAL A 196 -13.87 15.06 16.55
C VAL A 196 -14.23 15.17 15.07
N MET A 197 -13.54 14.54 14.17
CA MET A 197 -14.05 14.38 12.81
C MET A 197 -14.35 12.90 12.55
N ASP A 198 -15.64 12.53 12.70
CA ASP A 198 -16.23 11.39 12.01
C ASP A 198 -16.13 11.65 10.50
N VAL A 199 -14.97 11.39 9.95
CA VAL A 199 -14.84 11.25 8.49
C VAL A 199 -15.52 9.92 8.19
N GLU A 200 -16.63 9.96 7.43
CA GLU A 200 -17.25 8.75 6.86
C GLU A 200 -16.19 8.04 5.99
N SER A 201 -15.33 7.23 6.62
CA SER A 201 -14.36 6.42 5.90
C SER A 201 -15.13 5.30 5.17
N LYS A 202 -14.80 5.11 3.90
CA LYS A 202 -15.38 3.98 3.15
C LYS A 202 -15.03 2.67 3.86
N PRO A 203 -15.95 1.69 3.91
CA PRO A 203 -15.64 0.38 4.47
C PRO A 203 -14.37 -0.23 3.83
N LEU A 204 -13.53 -0.86 4.62
CA LEU A 204 -12.26 -1.47 4.17
C LEU A 204 -12.47 -2.40 2.95
N VAL A 205 -13.54 -3.20 2.95
CA VAL A 205 -13.93 -4.07 1.82
C VAL A 205 -14.09 -3.27 0.52
N GLN A 206 -14.66 -2.06 0.57
CA GLN A 206 -14.82 -1.24 -0.63
C GLN A 206 -13.48 -0.68 -1.11
N LYS A 207 -12.59 -0.30 -0.20
CA LYS A 207 -11.23 0.16 -0.52
C LYS A 207 -10.41 -0.96 -1.17
N ILE A 208 -10.47 -2.18 -0.63
CA ILE A 208 -9.82 -3.37 -1.19
C ILE A 208 -10.33 -3.64 -2.61
N ASN A 209 -11.64 -3.66 -2.83
CA ASN A 209 -12.22 -3.88 -4.17
C ASN A 209 -11.75 -2.85 -5.20
N ILE A 210 -11.54 -1.59 -4.78
CA ILE A 210 -11.02 -0.53 -5.65
C ILE A 210 -9.52 -0.78 -5.93
N GLU A 211 -8.71 -0.99 -4.91
CA GLU A 211 -7.26 -1.14 -5.06
C GLU A 211 -6.87 -2.43 -5.80
N PHE A 212 -7.66 -3.51 -5.66
CA PHE A 212 -7.40 -4.80 -6.31
C PHE A 212 -8.10 -4.97 -7.65
N SER A 213 -8.76 -3.94 -8.16
CA SER A 213 -9.52 -3.99 -9.41
C SER A 213 -8.67 -4.31 -10.65
N ASP A 214 -7.35 -4.13 -10.59
CA ASP A 214 -6.41 -4.48 -11.67
C ASP A 214 -6.04 -5.96 -11.69
N ILE A 215 -6.42 -6.73 -10.68
CA ILE A 215 -6.10 -8.16 -10.56
C ILE A 215 -7.25 -8.95 -11.17
N TYR A 216 -7.11 -9.36 -12.44
CA TYR A 216 -8.18 -9.99 -13.24
C TYR A 216 -8.64 -11.37 -12.76
N GLU A 217 -7.83 -12.05 -11.95
CA GLU A 217 -8.08 -13.43 -11.49
C GLU A 217 -8.85 -13.50 -10.17
N LEU A 218 -9.20 -12.35 -9.59
CA LEU A 218 -9.90 -12.29 -8.30
C LEU A 218 -11.44 -12.19 -8.42
N TYR A 219 -12.01 -12.24 -9.66
CA TYR A 219 -13.44 -12.08 -9.92
C TYR A 219 -14.02 -13.17 -10.85
#